data_7dbe747b6ce1bbb85629531fe3d55d32
#
_entry.id   7dbe747b6ce1bbb85629531fe3d55d32
#
_cell.length_a   1.000
_cell.length_b   1.000
_cell.length_c   1.000
_cell.angle_alpha   90.00
_cell.angle_beta   90.00
_cell.angle_gamma   90.00
#
_symmetry.space_group_name_H-M   'P 1'
#
loop_
_entity.id
_entity.type
_entity.pdbx_description
1 polymer ?
#
loop_
_entity_poly.entity_id
_entity_poly.type
_entity_poly.pdbx_seq_one_letter_code
_entity_poly.pdbx_strand_id
1 'polypeptide(L)'
;AAISAAQANPSAQITILDGLDRIGKKILATGNGRCNLTNAQISPGHYHTQNTARLNDLLADMPAERPLAFFRELGLYCTEEDRGRIYPYSRQASMVLDVLKLALQRHHIQVQHNCKVKSLSVQKKVFTAQTESGQIFHADAVILAAGGRAAPKQGTNGTSYPLALQM
;
A
#
# COMPACT_ATOMS: atom_id res chain seq x y z
N ALA A 1 -4.00 1.28 -2.64
CA ALA A 1 -5.36 0.95 -2.20
C ALA A 1 -6.25 2.20 -2.13
N ALA A 2 -6.00 3.17 -1.23
CA ALA A 2 -6.88 4.33 -1.04
C ALA A 2 -7.08 5.17 -2.32
N ILE A 3 -6.01 5.49 -3.05
CA ILE A 3 -6.08 6.22 -4.31
C ILE A 3 -6.92 5.46 -5.34
N SER A 4 -6.67 4.15 -5.51
CA SER A 4 -7.45 3.32 -6.45
C SER A 4 -8.92 3.20 -6.03
N ALA A 5 -9.21 3.17 -4.73
CA ALA A 5 -10.58 3.19 -4.23
C ALA A 5 -11.29 4.52 -4.57
N ALA A 6 -10.60 5.66 -4.41
CA ALA A 6 -11.13 6.97 -4.79
C ALA A 6 -11.35 7.11 -6.31
N GLN A 7 -10.45 6.56 -7.12
CA GLN A 7 -10.61 6.51 -8.58
C GLN A 7 -11.80 5.64 -8.99
N ALA A 8 -12.01 4.51 -8.32
CA ALA A 8 -13.12 3.60 -8.61
C ALA A 8 -14.48 4.14 -8.12
N ASN A 9 -14.50 4.89 -7.03
CA ASN A 9 -15.70 5.54 -6.50
C ASN A 9 -15.37 6.96 -6.01
N PRO A 10 -15.49 7.98 -6.87
CA PRO A 10 -15.18 9.38 -6.52
C PRO A 10 -16.05 9.98 -5.42
N SER A 11 -17.22 9.40 -5.13
CA SER A 11 -18.11 9.84 -4.05
C SER A 11 -17.77 9.23 -2.68
N ALA A 12 -16.87 8.24 -2.63
CA ALA A 12 -16.51 7.58 -1.38
C ALA A 12 -15.71 8.50 -0.47
N GLN A 13 -16.09 8.55 0.80
CA GLN A 13 -15.27 9.18 1.83
C GLN A 13 -14.21 8.19 2.30
N ILE A 14 -12.94 8.49 2.08
CA ILE A 14 -11.85 7.57 2.34
C ILE A 14 -10.95 8.13 3.44
N THR A 15 -10.69 7.31 4.45
CA THR A 15 -9.77 7.62 5.54
C THR A 15 -8.70 6.53 5.64
N ILE A 16 -7.44 6.94 5.67
CA ILE A 16 -6.30 6.07 5.98
C ILE A 16 -6.02 6.17 7.48
N LEU A 17 -5.97 5.03 8.17
CA LEU A 17 -5.48 4.92 9.54
C LEU A 17 -4.05 4.37 9.50
N ASP A 18 -3.06 5.17 9.89
CA ASP A 18 -1.66 4.77 9.97
C ASP A 18 -1.21 4.77 11.44
N GLY A 19 -0.63 3.66 11.89
CA GLY A 19 -0.13 3.51 13.25
C GLY A 19 1.14 4.33 13.55
N LEU A 20 1.79 4.90 12.53
CA LEU A 20 2.99 5.71 12.66
C LEU A 20 2.66 7.20 12.70
N ASP A 21 3.65 8.01 13.09
CA ASP A 21 3.57 9.48 13.12
C ASP A 21 3.53 10.13 11.73
N ARG A 22 3.85 9.36 10.68
CA ARG A 22 3.81 9.79 9.27
C ARG A 22 3.71 8.60 8.32
N ILE A 23 2.98 8.78 7.22
CA ILE A 23 2.90 7.79 6.15
C ILE A 23 4.20 7.68 5.36
N GLY A 24 4.40 6.51 4.73
CA GLY A 24 5.44 6.31 3.71
C GLY A 24 6.83 6.03 4.24
N LYS A 25 7.06 5.85 5.55
CA LYS A 25 8.39 5.52 6.11
C LYS A 25 9.04 4.34 5.40
N LYS A 26 8.25 3.29 5.08
CA LYS A 26 8.77 2.12 4.39
C LYS A 26 9.20 2.44 2.97
N ILE A 27 8.48 3.30 2.25
CA ILE A 27 8.82 3.71 0.87
C ILE A 27 10.23 4.34 0.87
N LEU A 28 10.49 5.25 1.81
CA LEU A 28 11.77 5.96 1.90
C LEU A 28 12.97 5.04 2.13
N ALA A 29 12.77 3.87 2.73
CA ALA A 29 13.83 2.90 3.01
C ALA A 29 14.01 1.85 1.89
N THR A 30 13.08 1.75 0.94
CA THR A 30 13.17 0.75 -0.13
C THR A 30 14.21 1.12 -1.19
N GLY A 31 14.79 0.09 -1.82
CA GLY A 31 15.78 0.28 -2.88
C GLY A 31 16.98 1.14 -2.46
N ASN A 32 17.38 1.06 -1.19
CA ASN A 32 18.44 1.89 -0.62
C ASN A 32 18.17 3.40 -0.78
N GLY A 33 16.95 3.83 -0.46
CA GLY A 33 16.50 5.23 -0.57
C GLY A 33 16.08 5.66 -1.98
N ARG A 34 16.10 4.72 -2.96
CA ARG A 34 15.74 5.00 -4.36
C ARG A 34 14.34 4.54 -4.75
N CYS A 35 13.71 3.66 -3.95
CA CYS A 35 12.43 3.01 -4.20
C CYS A 35 12.39 2.18 -5.49
N ASN A 36 12.86 0.94 -5.43
CA ASN A 36 12.63 -0.02 -6.50
C ASN A 36 11.13 -0.34 -6.60
N LEU A 37 10.47 0.13 -7.65
CA LEU A 37 9.02 0.06 -7.82
C LEU A 37 8.57 -1.32 -8.30
N THR A 38 9.27 -1.87 -9.28
CA THR A 38 8.98 -3.17 -9.90
C THR A 38 10.21 -3.69 -10.65
N ASN A 39 10.04 -4.79 -11.37
CA ASN A 39 11.07 -5.35 -12.23
C ASN A 39 10.47 -5.71 -13.58
N ALA A 40 11.12 -5.31 -14.68
CA ALA A 40 10.69 -5.62 -16.04
C ALA A 40 10.78 -7.13 -16.36
N GLN A 41 11.62 -7.87 -15.64
CA GLN A 41 11.86 -9.30 -15.86
C GLN A 41 11.09 -10.17 -14.82
N ILE A 42 9.88 -9.75 -14.42
CA ILE A 42 9.05 -10.54 -13.49
C ILE A 42 8.70 -11.87 -14.14
N SER A 43 9.00 -12.96 -13.42
CA SER A 43 8.59 -14.32 -13.82
C SER A 43 8.33 -15.18 -12.59
N PRO A 44 7.53 -16.26 -12.70
CA PRO A 44 7.25 -17.16 -11.59
C PRO A 44 8.50 -17.74 -10.92
N GLY A 45 9.58 -17.95 -11.70
CA GLY A 45 10.84 -18.49 -11.19
C GLY A 45 11.56 -17.60 -10.17
N HIS A 46 11.18 -16.33 -10.02
CA HIS A 46 11.75 -15.40 -9.04
C HIS A 46 11.04 -15.46 -7.67
N TYR A 47 10.01 -16.32 -7.52
CA TYR A 47 9.21 -16.39 -6.32
C TYR A 47 9.28 -17.78 -5.69
N HIS A 48 9.33 -17.82 -4.37
CA HIS A 48 9.29 -19.06 -3.60
C HIS A 48 7.91 -19.23 -2.98
N THR A 49 7.10 -20.13 -3.54
CA THR A 49 5.75 -20.44 -3.05
C THR A 49 5.39 -21.89 -3.33
N GLN A 50 4.55 -22.46 -2.47
CA GLN A 50 3.95 -23.78 -2.69
C GLN A 50 2.70 -23.70 -3.58
N ASN A 51 2.11 -22.50 -3.74
CA ASN A 51 0.92 -22.28 -4.57
C ASN A 51 1.29 -21.57 -5.88
N THR A 52 1.85 -22.31 -6.82
CA THR A 52 2.31 -21.79 -8.11
C THR A 52 1.14 -21.35 -9.00
N ALA A 53 -0.01 -22.02 -8.94
CA ALA A 53 -1.20 -21.63 -9.70
C ALA A 53 -1.65 -20.22 -9.29
N ARG A 54 -1.81 -19.98 -7.98
CA ARG A 54 -2.19 -18.66 -7.46
C ARG A 54 -1.15 -17.57 -7.78
N LEU A 55 0.14 -17.92 -7.77
CA LEU A 55 1.21 -16.99 -8.18
C LEU A 55 1.05 -16.59 -9.65
N ASN A 56 0.83 -17.55 -10.54
CA ASN A 56 0.67 -17.28 -11.97
C ASN A 56 -0.53 -16.37 -12.24
N ASP A 57 -1.67 -16.60 -11.57
CA ASP A 57 -2.85 -15.73 -11.66
C ASP A 57 -2.52 -14.31 -11.23
N LEU A 58 -1.84 -14.15 -10.08
CA LEU A 58 -1.45 -12.83 -9.57
C LEU A 58 -0.47 -12.10 -10.49
N LEU A 59 0.49 -12.79 -11.10
CA LEU A 59 1.44 -12.18 -12.04
C LEU A 59 0.77 -11.83 -13.37
N ALA A 60 -0.19 -12.62 -13.83
CA ALA A 60 -1.00 -12.30 -15.00
C ALA A 60 -1.88 -11.05 -14.78
N ASP A 61 -2.48 -10.93 -13.59
CA ASP A 61 -3.31 -9.78 -13.21
C ASP A 61 -2.49 -8.51 -12.97
N MET A 62 -1.22 -8.65 -12.54
CA MET A 62 -0.33 -7.53 -12.16
C MET A 62 1.02 -7.61 -12.87
N PRO A 63 1.05 -7.53 -14.21
CA PRO A 63 2.31 -7.42 -14.95
C PRO A 63 3.06 -6.13 -14.58
N ALA A 64 4.36 -6.06 -14.89
CA ALA A 64 5.22 -4.92 -14.53
C ALA A 64 4.69 -3.57 -15.03
N GLU A 65 4.01 -3.56 -16.17
CA GLU A 65 3.45 -2.38 -16.82
C GLU A 65 2.32 -1.74 -16.00
N ARG A 66 1.53 -2.54 -15.29
CA ARG A 66 0.35 -2.04 -14.55
C ARG A 66 0.71 -1.08 -13.42
N PRO A 67 1.64 -1.39 -12.49
CA PRO A 67 2.09 -0.41 -11.51
C PRO A 67 2.79 0.79 -12.16
N LEU A 68 3.49 0.61 -13.28
CA LEU A 68 4.15 1.72 -13.99
C LEU A 68 3.12 2.68 -14.61
N ALA A 69 2.05 2.16 -15.22
CA ALA A 69 0.96 2.96 -15.73
C ALA A 69 0.30 3.78 -14.61
N PHE A 70 -0.01 3.14 -13.47
CA PHE A 70 -0.55 3.84 -12.30
C PHE A 70 0.35 5.00 -11.84
N PHE A 71 1.65 4.78 -11.70
CA PHE A 71 2.57 5.85 -11.27
C PHE A 71 2.74 6.93 -12.34
N ARG A 72 2.70 6.57 -13.63
CA ARG A 72 2.74 7.53 -14.74
C ARG A 72 1.51 8.46 -14.73
N GLU A 73 0.33 7.93 -14.49
CA GLU A 73 -0.91 8.72 -14.34
C GLU A 73 -0.80 9.70 -13.16
N LEU A 74 -0.10 9.35 -12.12
CA LEU A 74 0.18 10.25 -11.00
C LEU A 74 1.29 11.28 -11.30
N GLY A 75 1.97 11.17 -12.45
CA GLY A 75 3.04 12.08 -12.87
C GLY A 75 4.45 11.59 -12.50
N LEU A 76 4.61 10.32 -12.11
CA LEU A 76 5.93 9.74 -11.82
C LEU A 76 6.48 9.01 -13.05
N TYR A 77 7.59 9.49 -13.58
CA TYR A 77 8.34 8.81 -14.63
C TYR A 77 9.41 7.90 -14.03
N CYS A 78 9.59 6.74 -14.65
CA CYS A 78 10.48 5.68 -14.18
C CYS A 78 11.53 5.35 -15.24
N THR A 79 12.64 4.76 -14.80
CA THR A 79 13.72 4.25 -15.65
C THR A 79 14.07 2.83 -15.25
N GLU A 80 14.41 2.01 -16.24
CA GLU A 80 14.95 0.68 -16.03
C GLU A 80 16.47 0.75 -15.82
N GLU A 81 16.96 -0.03 -14.87
CA GLU A 81 18.38 -0.25 -14.59
C GLU A 81 18.73 -1.74 -14.71
N ASP A 82 19.97 -2.08 -14.44
CA ASP A 82 20.49 -3.44 -14.51
C ASP A 82 19.55 -4.48 -13.91
N ARG A 83 19.42 -5.63 -14.55
CA ARG A 83 18.59 -6.77 -14.15
C ARG A 83 17.09 -6.43 -14.10
N GLY A 84 16.61 -5.52 -14.94
CA GLY A 84 15.21 -5.15 -15.04
C GLY A 84 14.66 -4.35 -13.86
N ARG A 85 15.49 -3.87 -12.95
CA ARG A 85 15.02 -3.08 -11.79
C ARG A 85 14.53 -1.72 -12.24
N ILE A 86 13.36 -1.33 -11.77
CA ILE A 86 12.72 -0.06 -12.17
C ILE A 86 12.64 0.90 -10.98
N TYR A 87 13.19 2.08 -11.19
CA TYR A 87 13.27 3.15 -10.22
C TYR A 87 12.58 4.43 -10.74
N PRO A 88 12.16 5.36 -9.86
CA PRO A 88 11.80 6.70 -10.30
C PRO A 88 13.00 7.35 -11.02
N TYR A 89 12.74 8.14 -12.04
CA TYR A 89 13.80 8.79 -12.84
C TYR A 89 14.75 9.65 -11.99
N SER A 90 14.20 10.25 -10.91
CA SER A 90 14.98 11.01 -9.92
C SER A 90 15.90 10.14 -9.06
N ARG A 91 15.70 8.81 -9.04
CA ARG A 91 16.37 7.85 -8.14
C ARG A 91 16.20 8.21 -6.65
N GLN A 92 15.12 8.87 -6.29
CA GLN A 92 14.81 9.28 -4.93
C GLN A 92 13.45 8.74 -4.48
N ALA A 93 13.43 7.97 -3.41
CA ALA A 93 12.20 7.43 -2.83
C ALA A 93 11.25 8.52 -2.33
N SER A 94 11.77 9.70 -1.97
CA SER A 94 10.97 10.86 -1.60
C SER A 94 10.04 11.30 -2.72
N MET A 95 10.50 11.29 -3.98
CA MET A 95 9.67 11.65 -5.13
C MET A 95 8.44 10.74 -5.26
N VAL A 96 8.62 9.43 -5.03
CA VAL A 96 7.50 8.47 -5.03
C VAL A 96 6.49 8.83 -3.93
N LEU A 97 6.99 9.14 -2.74
CA LEU A 97 6.15 9.52 -1.61
C LEU A 97 5.41 10.84 -1.86
N ASP A 98 6.07 11.83 -2.46
CA ASP A 98 5.48 13.14 -2.74
C ASP A 98 4.35 13.02 -3.78
N VAL A 99 4.57 12.25 -4.85
CA VAL A 99 3.53 11.98 -5.87
C VAL A 99 2.31 11.29 -5.24
N LEU A 100 2.53 10.30 -4.36
CA LEU A 100 1.44 9.64 -3.64
C LEU A 100 0.69 10.59 -2.71
N LYS A 101 1.40 11.45 -1.96
CA LYS A 101 0.78 12.47 -1.09
C LYS A 101 -0.05 13.46 -1.88
N LEU A 102 0.45 13.94 -3.02
CA LEU A 102 -0.32 14.81 -3.92
C LEU A 102 -1.58 14.12 -4.43
N ALA A 103 -1.51 12.83 -4.76
CA ALA A 103 -2.68 12.07 -5.16
C ALA A 103 -3.69 11.92 -4.02
N LEU A 104 -3.25 11.69 -2.78
CA LEU A 104 -4.15 11.67 -1.62
C LEU A 104 -4.88 13.01 -1.45
N GLN A 105 -4.16 14.12 -1.59
CA GLN A 105 -4.74 15.47 -1.52
C GLN A 105 -5.75 15.73 -2.64
N ARG A 106 -5.42 15.40 -3.89
CA ARG A 106 -6.31 15.56 -5.06
C ARG A 106 -7.62 14.80 -4.92
N HIS A 107 -7.58 13.63 -4.28
CA HIS A 107 -8.75 12.80 -4.03
C HIS A 107 -9.40 13.06 -2.66
N HIS A 108 -9.00 14.12 -1.95
CA HIS A 108 -9.52 14.47 -0.62
C HIS A 108 -9.49 13.33 0.40
N ILE A 109 -8.51 12.42 0.28
CA ILE A 109 -8.33 11.28 1.18
C ILE A 109 -7.77 11.78 2.51
N GLN A 110 -8.47 11.49 3.59
CA GLN A 110 -8.03 11.83 4.93
C GLN A 110 -6.96 10.87 5.42
N VAL A 111 -5.95 11.38 6.13
CA VAL A 111 -4.89 10.56 6.75
C VAL A 111 -4.85 10.84 8.24
N GLN A 112 -5.09 9.82 9.03
CA GLN A 112 -5.01 9.84 10.49
C GLN A 112 -3.71 9.14 10.92
N HIS A 113 -2.81 9.89 11.52
CA HIS A 113 -1.54 9.39 12.04
C HIS A 113 -1.68 8.94 13.50
N ASN A 114 -0.74 8.12 13.97
CA ASN A 114 -0.74 7.55 15.32
C ASN A 114 -2.03 6.76 15.65
N CYS A 115 -2.70 6.26 14.61
CA CYS A 115 -3.95 5.51 14.68
C CYS A 115 -3.70 4.01 14.53
N LYS A 116 -2.98 3.41 15.48
CA LYS A 116 -2.72 1.97 15.48
C LYS A 116 -3.99 1.21 15.84
N VAL A 117 -4.57 0.53 14.87
CA VAL A 117 -5.78 -0.29 15.05
C VAL A 117 -5.44 -1.55 15.84
N LYS A 118 -6.18 -1.79 16.93
CA LYS A 118 -6.04 -2.97 17.80
C LYS A 118 -7.12 -4.02 17.56
N SER A 119 -8.31 -3.58 17.14
CA SER A 119 -9.42 -4.49 16.86
C SER A 119 -10.25 -4.01 15.69
N LEU A 120 -10.84 -4.98 14.99
CA LEU A 120 -11.73 -4.77 13.87
C LEU A 120 -12.92 -5.72 14.03
N SER A 121 -14.13 -5.21 13.91
CA SER A 121 -15.36 -5.99 13.98
C SER A 121 -16.35 -5.54 12.92
N VAL A 122 -17.33 -6.40 12.61
CA VAL A 122 -18.41 -6.08 11.69
C VAL A 122 -19.75 -6.45 12.31
N GLN A 123 -20.70 -5.51 12.31
CA GLN A 123 -22.07 -5.75 12.74
C GLN A 123 -23.02 -5.05 11.77
N LYS A 124 -24.05 -5.77 11.30
CA LYS A 124 -25.07 -5.23 10.37
C LYS A 124 -24.44 -4.53 9.14
N LYS A 125 -23.35 -5.08 8.61
CA LYS A 125 -22.55 -4.53 7.48
C LYS A 125 -21.78 -3.23 7.79
N VAL A 126 -21.70 -2.81 9.04
CA VAL A 126 -20.87 -1.68 9.47
C VAL A 126 -19.60 -2.22 10.11
N PHE A 127 -18.47 -1.83 9.58
CA PHE A 127 -17.15 -2.11 10.15
C PHE A 127 -16.84 -1.12 11.25
N THR A 128 -16.30 -1.62 12.35
CA THR A 128 -15.84 -0.80 13.48
C THR A 128 -14.38 -1.09 13.73
N ALA A 129 -13.53 -0.08 13.54
CA ALA A 129 -12.12 -0.15 13.87
C ALA A 129 -11.85 0.63 15.16
N GLN A 130 -11.21 -0.02 16.15
CA GLN A 130 -10.79 0.62 17.38
C GLN A 130 -9.26 0.69 17.45
N THR A 131 -8.74 1.87 17.78
CA THR A 131 -7.30 2.09 17.95
C THR A 131 -6.83 1.75 19.37
N GLU A 132 -5.50 1.64 19.55
CA GLU A 132 -4.90 1.48 20.88
C GLU A 132 -5.17 2.70 21.79
N SER A 133 -5.33 3.89 21.22
CA SER A 133 -5.69 5.11 21.95
C SER A 133 -7.19 5.21 22.31
N GLY A 134 -8.00 4.23 21.91
CA GLY A 134 -9.44 4.20 22.20
C GLY A 134 -10.33 4.91 21.17
N GLN A 135 -9.76 5.50 20.12
CA GLN A 135 -10.55 6.09 19.04
C GLN A 135 -11.33 5.00 18.28
N ILE A 136 -12.53 5.34 17.85
CA ILE A 136 -13.44 4.43 17.11
C ILE A 136 -13.74 5.06 15.74
N PHE A 137 -13.64 4.23 14.69
CA PHE A 137 -13.98 4.59 13.32
C PHE A 137 -15.02 3.60 12.78
N HIS A 138 -16.01 4.11 12.08
CA HIS A 138 -17.03 3.31 11.41
C HIS A 138 -16.92 3.47 9.90
N ALA A 139 -17.15 2.38 9.15
CA ALA A 139 -17.10 2.39 7.68
C ALA A 139 -17.98 1.28 7.10
N ASP A 140 -18.43 1.47 5.86
CA ASP A 140 -19.16 0.45 5.09
C ASP A 140 -18.22 -0.60 4.50
N ALA A 141 -16.92 -0.25 4.33
CA ALA A 141 -15.89 -1.14 3.83
C ALA A 141 -14.53 -0.86 4.47
N VAL A 142 -13.69 -1.87 4.57
CA VAL A 142 -12.31 -1.78 5.06
C VAL A 142 -11.36 -2.48 4.11
N ILE A 143 -10.26 -1.81 3.78
CA ILE A 143 -9.13 -2.41 3.08
C ILE A 143 -7.98 -2.56 4.07
N LEU A 144 -7.65 -3.81 4.41
CA LEU A 144 -6.54 -4.10 5.30
C LEU A 144 -5.22 -4.12 4.50
N ALA A 145 -4.48 -3.03 4.54
CA ALA A 145 -3.26 -2.81 3.77
C ALA A 145 -2.03 -2.55 4.65
N ALA A 146 -2.02 -3.03 5.89
CA ALA A 146 -0.98 -2.75 6.88
C ALA A 146 0.32 -3.56 6.69
N GLY A 147 0.43 -4.33 5.61
CA GLY A 147 1.63 -5.11 5.28
C GLY A 147 1.82 -6.36 6.13
N GLY A 148 2.97 -7.01 5.97
CA GLY A 148 3.33 -8.25 6.65
C GLY A 148 4.31 -8.04 7.81
N ARG A 149 5.33 -8.94 7.95
CA ARG A 149 6.32 -8.93 9.06
C ARG A 149 7.73 -8.54 8.64
N ALA A 150 7.93 -8.12 7.39
CA ALA A 150 9.27 -7.99 6.82
C ALA A 150 10.13 -6.85 7.40
N ALA A 151 9.53 -5.81 7.97
CA ALA A 151 10.26 -4.64 8.46
C ALA A 151 9.58 -4.00 9.69
N PRO A 152 9.68 -4.60 10.89
CA PRO A 152 8.98 -4.12 12.08
C PRO A 152 9.27 -2.65 12.44
N LYS A 153 10.53 -2.22 12.30
CA LYS A 153 10.95 -0.83 12.57
C LYS A 153 10.33 0.19 11.59
N GLN A 154 9.76 -0.28 10.47
CA GLN A 154 9.14 0.53 9.44
C GLN A 154 7.60 0.37 9.42
N GLY A 155 7.02 -0.19 10.50
CA GLY A 155 5.58 -0.33 10.66
C GLY A 155 5.00 -1.66 10.14
N THR A 156 5.80 -2.56 9.53
CA THR A 156 5.31 -3.86 9.06
C THR A 156 5.73 -4.99 10.00
N ASN A 157 5.08 -5.04 11.15
CA ASN A 157 5.36 -5.99 12.24
C ASN A 157 4.36 -7.16 12.32
N GLY A 158 3.43 -7.26 11.37
CA GLY A 158 2.42 -8.32 11.29
C GLY A 158 1.18 -8.09 12.12
N THR A 159 0.96 -6.90 12.66
CA THR A 159 -0.27 -6.56 13.41
C THR A 159 -1.54 -6.66 12.58
N SER A 160 -1.44 -6.66 11.24
CA SER A 160 -2.55 -6.89 10.34
C SER A 160 -3.12 -8.31 10.38
N TYR A 161 -2.29 -9.32 10.66
CA TYR A 161 -2.76 -10.71 10.66
C TYR A 161 -3.83 -11.01 11.73
N PRO A 162 -3.65 -10.63 13.02
CA PRO A 162 -4.71 -10.77 14.00
C PRO A 162 -5.99 -10.01 13.65
N LEU A 163 -5.89 -8.85 13.00
CA LEU A 163 -7.06 -8.08 12.57
C LEU A 163 -7.84 -8.82 11.47
N ALA A 164 -7.15 -9.46 10.53
CA ALA A 164 -7.78 -10.26 9.49
C ALA A 164 -8.51 -11.51 10.05
N LEU A 165 -8.00 -12.07 11.15
CA LEU A 165 -8.62 -13.23 11.81
C LEU A 165 -9.86 -12.89 12.66
N GLN A 166 -10.12 -11.60 12.90
CA GLN A 166 -11.30 -11.13 13.64
C GLN A 166 -12.53 -10.98 12.74
N MET A 167 -12.33 -11.09 11.43
CA MET A 167 -13.35 -10.92 10.40
C MET A 167 -13.84 -12.25 9.85
#